data_0b5aae21f0022fa1fd1eba9983933db4
#
_entry.id   0b5aae21f0022fa1fd1eba9983933db4
#
_cell.length_a   1.000
_cell.length_b   1.000
_cell.length_c   1.000
_cell.angle_alpha   90.00
_cell.angle_beta   90.00
_cell.angle_gamma   90.00
#
_symmetry.space_group_name_H-M   'P 1'
#
loop_
_entity.id
_entity.type
_entity.pdbx_description
1 polymer ?
#
loop_
_entity_poly.entity_id
_entity_poly.type
_entity_poly.pdbx_seq_one_letter_code
_entity_poly.pdbx_strand_id
1 'polypeptide(L)'
;MPSLRQSFDAVVDLPPEARRDWMDRHCSDPTDRHHLEALLAAHARTERLLLDTPVAAVIDAMKGEDARPTQAWIGERIGAFRLIAPLGQGGMASVFLGEREDVDFHQRVAVKLLRRGPYSELQQQLFRRERQTLAALAHPAIARLIDGGVTDAGVPYLVMDHVDGLPITRHADVRALDVT
;
A
#
# COMPACT_ATOMS: atom_id res chain seq x y z
N MET A 1 -20.39 -0.92 -23.07
CA MET A 1 -18.93 -0.93 -23.09
C MET A 1 -18.41 -1.73 -21.91
N PRO A 2 -17.35 -2.53 -22.03
CA PRO A 2 -16.74 -3.20 -20.88
C PRO A 2 -16.23 -2.10 -19.91
N SER A 3 -16.28 -2.41 -18.59
CA SER A 3 -15.71 -1.49 -17.59
C SER A 3 -14.20 -1.36 -17.79
N LEU A 4 -13.59 -0.25 -17.33
CA LEU A 4 -12.14 -0.03 -17.42
C LEU A 4 -11.33 -1.21 -16.86
N ARG A 5 -11.84 -1.86 -15.80
CA ARG A 5 -11.25 -3.08 -15.23
C ARG A 5 -11.30 -4.26 -16.20
N GLN A 6 -12.45 -4.52 -16.81
CA GLN A 6 -12.61 -5.59 -17.80
C GLN A 6 -11.72 -5.37 -19.03
N SER A 7 -11.58 -4.10 -19.47
CA SER A 7 -10.67 -3.72 -20.54
C SER A 7 -9.21 -3.96 -20.15
N PHE A 8 -8.81 -3.63 -18.93
CA PHE A 8 -7.47 -3.88 -18.41
C PHE A 8 -7.16 -5.39 -18.34
N ASP A 9 -8.07 -6.17 -17.74
CA ASP A 9 -7.90 -7.63 -17.60
C ASP A 9 -7.80 -8.32 -18.98
N ALA A 10 -8.47 -7.79 -20.00
CA ALA A 10 -8.42 -8.33 -21.36
C ALA A 10 -7.09 -8.07 -22.09
N VAL A 11 -6.33 -7.03 -21.72
CA VAL A 11 -5.14 -6.60 -22.46
C VAL A 11 -3.84 -6.72 -21.70
N VAL A 12 -3.87 -6.89 -20.38
CA VAL A 12 -2.67 -6.87 -19.53
C VAL A 12 -1.65 -7.93 -19.90
N ASP A 13 -2.10 -9.11 -20.32
CA ASP A 13 -1.23 -10.23 -20.71
C ASP A 13 -0.90 -10.27 -22.23
N LEU A 14 -1.46 -9.34 -23.01
CA LEU A 14 -1.19 -9.30 -24.45
C LEU A 14 0.17 -8.63 -24.75
N PRO A 15 0.86 -9.04 -25.82
CA PRO A 15 2.06 -8.34 -26.31
C PRO A 15 1.71 -6.91 -26.76
N PRO A 16 2.68 -5.96 -26.74
CA PRO A 16 2.43 -4.52 -26.99
C PRO A 16 1.70 -4.22 -28.30
N GLU A 17 1.97 -4.98 -29.34
CA GLU A 17 1.32 -4.82 -30.64
C GLU A 17 -0.16 -5.22 -30.59
N ALA A 18 -0.46 -6.36 -30.00
CA ALA A 18 -1.83 -6.84 -29.83
C ALA A 18 -2.66 -5.94 -28.89
N ARG A 19 -2.03 -5.28 -27.91
CA ARG A 19 -2.68 -4.28 -27.04
C ARG A 19 -3.19 -3.09 -27.85
N ARG A 20 -2.37 -2.58 -28.79
CA ARG A 20 -2.76 -1.44 -29.64
C ARG A 20 -3.95 -1.82 -30.51
N ASP A 21 -3.87 -2.94 -31.19
CA ASP A 21 -4.93 -3.45 -32.06
C ASP A 21 -6.25 -3.69 -31.30
N TRP A 22 -6.14 -4.13 -30.05
CA TRP A 22 -7.32 -4.30 -29.19
C TRP A 22 -7.93 -2.96 -28.80
N MET A 23 -7.09 -2.00 -28.36
CA MET A 23 -7.55 -0.66 -27.99
C MET A 23 -8.18 0.09 -29.16
N ASP A 24 -7.62 -0.04 -30.38
CA ASP A 24 -8.16 0.59 -31.59
C ASP A 24 -9.55 0.05 -31.94
N ARG A 25 -9.83 -1.22 -31.61
CA ARG A 25 -11.13 -1.85 -31.88
C ARG A 25 -12.18 -1.63 -30.79
N HIS A 26 -11.76 -1.46 -29.55
CA HIS A 26 -12.68 -1.49 -28.40
C HIS A 26 -12.74 -0.18 -27.59
N CYS A 27 -11.78 0.73 -27.72
CA CYS A 27 -11.77 2.03 -27.05
C CYS A 27 -12.17 3.14 -28.03
N SER A 28 -13.47 3.42 -28.12
CA SER A 28 -13.98 4.50 -28.98
C SER A 28 -13.84 5.88 -28.31
N ASP A 29 -13.74 5.95 -26.98
CA ASP A 29 -13.56 7.19 -26.22
C ASP A 29 -12.06 7.42 -25.96
N PRO A 30 -11.50 8.58 -26.34
CA PRO A 30 -10.12 8.94 -26.05
C PRO A 30 -9.77 8.95 -24.55
N THR A 31 -10.74 9.26 -23.70
CA THR A 31 -10.56 9.31 -22.23
C THR A 31 -10.37 7.92 -21.66
N ASP A 32 -11.20 6.97 -22.07
CA ASP A 32 -11.09 5.56 -21.67
C ASP A 32 -9.78 4.95 -22.14
N ARG A 33 -9.38 5.27 -23.37
CA ARG A 33 -8.09 4.85 -23.93
C ARG A 33 -6.94 5.38 -23.07
N HIS A 34 -6.93 6.67 -22.76
CA HIS A 34 -5.89 7.30 -21.94
C HIS A 34 -5.81 6.66 -20.54
N HIS A 35 -6.94 6.39 -19.90
CA HIS A 35 -6.99 5.72 -18.60
C HIS A 35 -6.43 4.30 -18.67
N LEU A 36 -6.77 3.54 -19.72
CA LEU A 36 -6.27 2.18 -19.91
C LEU A 36 -4.76 2.18 -20.16
N GLU A 37 -4.24 3.09 -20.99
CA GLU A 37 -2.81 3.25 -21.23
C GLU A 37 -2.04 3.62 -19.95
N ALA A 38 -2.61 4.51 -19.13
CA ALA A 38 -2.03 4.89 -17.83
C ALA A 38 -1.95 3.70 -16.87
N LEU A 39 -2.99 2.84 -16.82
CA LEU A 39 -3.00 1.62 -16.00
C LEU A 39 -1.97 0.60 -16.49
N LEU A 40 -1.89 0.37 -17.79
CA LEU A 40 -0.90 -0.54 -18.39
C LEU A 40 0.54 -0.06 -18.16
N ALA A 41 0.77 1.25 -18.27
CA ALA A 41 2.08 1.84 -17.98
C ALA A 41 2.44 1.75 -16.49
N ALA A 42 1.45 1.85 -15.59
CA ALA A 42 1.65 1.65 -14.16
C ALA A 42 1.98 0.19 -13.84
N HIS A 43 1.26 -0.76 -14.46
CA HIS A 43 1.50 -2.19 -14.31
C HIS A 43 2.89 -2.60 -14.80
N ALA A 44 3.28 -2.20 -16.01
CA ALA A 44 4.59 -2.49 -16.59
C ALA A 44 5.76 -1.90 -15.76
N ARG A 45 5.57 -0.74 -15.12
CA ARG A 45 6.55 -0.19 -14.17
C ARG A 45 6.69 -1.05 -12.93
N THR A 46 5.59 -1.61 -12.44
CA THR A 46 5.59 -2.50 -11.27
C THR A 46 6.27 -3.83 -11.58
N GLU A 47 5.98 -4.42 -12.74
CA GLU A 47 6.64 -5.64 -13.20
C GLU A 47 8.15 -5.46 -13.38
N ARG A 48 8.60 -4.38 -14.03
CA ARG A 48 10.04 -4.09 -14.16
C ARG A 48 10.72 -3.94 -12.81
N LEU A 49 10.09 -3.26 -11.85
CA LEU A 49 10.61 -3.12 -10.49
C LEU A 49 10.74 -4.47 -9.76
N LEU A 50 9.85 -5.41 -10.05
CA LEU A 50 9.88 -6.76 -9.46
C LEU A 50 10.86 -7.69 -10.19
N LEU A 51 11.02 -7.55 -11.51
CA LEU A 51 11.87 -8.41 -12.31
C LEU A 51 13.34 -7.98 -12.33
N ASP A 52 13.62 -6.66 -12.25
CA ASP A 52 14.98 -6.13 -12.24
C ASP A 52 15.65 -6.20 -10.86
N THR A 53 14.90 -6.56 -9.81
CA THR A 53 15.46 -6.75 -8.46
C THR A 53 15.73 -8.23 -8.26
N PRO A 54 17.00 -8.66 -8.09
CA PRO A 54 17.31 -10.05 -7.79
C PRO A 54 16.54 -10.50 -6.54
N VAL A 55 15.85 -11.64 -6.62
CA VAL A 55 15.10 -12.22 -5.50
C VAL A 55 15.99 -12.34 -4.24
N ALA A 56 17.28 -12.61 -4.42
CA ALA A 56 18.27 -12.61 -3.34
C ALA A 56 18.39 -11.24 -2.66
N ALA A 57 18.35 -10.13 -3.41
CA ALA A 57 18.42 -8.78 -2.84
C ALA A 57 17.13 -8.41 -2.09
N VAL A 58 15.97 -8.91 -2.54
CA VAL A 58 14.70 -8.75 -1.82
C VAL A 58 14.72 -9.57 -0.52
N ILE A 59 15.19 -10.81 -0.57
CA ILE A 59 15.31 -11.68 0.61
C ILE A 59 16.35 -11.12 1.60
N ASP A 60 17.48 -10.60 1.12
CA ASP A 60 18.52 -10.01 1.96
C ASP A 60 18.08 -8.69 2.59
N ALA A 61 17.35 -7.86 1.86
CA ALA A 61 16.69 -6.67 2.39
C ALA A 61 15.60 -7.01 3.44
N MET A 62 14.99 -8.18 3.35
CA MET A 62 14.04 -8.70 4.35
C MET A 62 14.73 -9.21 5.63
N LYS A 63 16.01 -9.57 5.56
CA LYS A 63 16.82 -10.09 6.68
C LYS A 63 17.55 -9.02 7.48
N GLY A 64 17.34 -7.72 7.18
CA GLY A 64 18.03 -6.60 7.82
C GLY A 64 18.07 -6.73 9.36
N GLU A 65 19.26 -6.97 9.91
CA GLU A 65 19.51 -7.29 11.32
C GLU A 65 19.27 -6.13 12.30
N ASP A 66 19.00 -4.91 11.82
CA ASP A 66 18.79 -3.72 12.64
C ASP A 66 17.32 -3.24 12.74
N ALA A 67 16.36 -4.12 12.54
CA ALA A 67 14.97 -3.75 12.74
C ALA A 67 14.67 -3.62 14.25
N ARG A 68 14.53 -2.37 14.72
CA ARG A 68 14.05 -2.08 16.08
C ARG A 68 12.84 -2.98 16.38
N PRO A 69 12.83 -3.73 17.50
CA PRO A 69 11.71 -4.61 17.84
C PRO A 69 10.39 -3.83 17.84
N THR A 70 9.33 -4.44 17.34
CA THR A 70 7.99 -3.81 17.28
C THR A 70 7.58 -3.27 18.65
N GLN A 71 7.84 -4.02 19.71
CA GLN A 71 7.52 -3.62 21.08
C GLN A 71 8.24 -2.32 21.53
N ALA A 72 9.41 -2.05 21.01
CA ALA A 72 10.20 -0.87 21.38
C ALA A 72 9.65 0.45 20.78
N TRP A 73 8.64 0.36 19.92
CA TRP A 73 7.92 1.52 19.38
C TRP A 73 6.71 1.93 20.22
N ILE A 74 6.23 1.05 21.12
CA ILE A 74 5.06 1.35 21.96
C ILE A 74 5.40 2.49 22.91
N GLY A 75 4.50 3.49 22.98
CA GLY A 75 4.69 4.72 23.74
C GLY A 75 5.43 5.82 22.99
N GLU A 76 6.07 5.53 21.85
CA GLU A 76 6.74 6.54 21.03
C GLU A 76 5.72 7.47 20.37
N ARG A 77 6.14 8.72 20.16
CA ARG A 77 5.37 9.74 19.46
C ARG A 77 5.81 9.82 18.00
N ILE A 78 4.86 9.67 17.06
CA ILE A 78 5.07 9.78 15.64
C ILE A 78 4.16 10.90 15.11
N GLY A 79 4.76 12.05 14.81
CA GLY A 79 3.99 13.25 14.50
C GLY A 79 3.10 13.65 15.68
N ALA A 80 1.80 13.76 15.46
CA ALA A 80 0.78 14.08 16.47
C ALA A 80 0.23 12.85 17.21
N PHE A 81 0.76 11.66 16.97
CA PHE A 81 0.17 10.40 17.44
C PHE A 81 1.12 9.61 18.33
N ARG A 82 0.62 9.07 19.45
CA ARG A 82 1.33 8.12 20.31
C ARG A 82 0.97 6.69 19.91
N LEU A 83 1.97 5.83 19.78
CA LEU A 83 1.79 4.42 19.46
C LEU A 83 1.38 3.64 20.72
N ILE A 84 0.22 2.95 20.63
CA ILE A 84 -0.40 2.27 21.78
C ILE A 84 -0.18 0.76 21.74
N ALA A 85 -0.40 0.14 20.59
CA ALA A 85 -0.31 -1.32 20.43
C ALA A 85 0.04 -1.70 19.01
N PRO A 86 0.67 -2.87 18.76
CA PRO A 86 0.85 -3.38 17.41
C PRO A 86 -0.48 -3.90 16.85
N LEU A 87 -0.80 -3.56 15.61
CA LEU A 87 -1.94 -4.09 14.85
C LEU A 87 -1.51 -5.20 13.88
N GLY A 88 -0.28 -5.12 13.37
CA GLY A 88 0.24 -6.10 12.43
C GLY A 88 1.70 -5.86 12.08
N GLN A 89 2.35 -6.90 11.55
CA GLN A 89 3.73 -6.86 11.12
C GLN A 89 3.87 -7.59 9.81
N GLY A 90 4.44 -6.91 8.80
CA GLY A 90 4.80 -7.49 7.51
C GLY A 90 6.31 -7.44 7.26
N GLY A 91 6.74 -7.94 6.11
CA GLY A 91 8.16 -7.93 5.73
C GLY A 91 8.77 -6.54 5.67
N MET A 92 8.04 -5.54 5.15
CA MET A 92 8.56 -4.18 4.89
C MET A 92 8.12 -3.14 5.93
N ALA A 93 7.05 -3.38 6.68
CA ALA A 93 6.47 -2.41 7.59
C ALA A 93 5.83 -3.07 8.81
N SER A 94 5.72 -2.29 9.88
CA SER A 94 4.91 -2.61 11.06
C SER A 94 3.77 -1.60 11.17
N VAL A 95 2.58 -2.07 11.54
CA VAL A 95 1.39 -1.24 11.73
C VAL A 95 1.03 -1.22 13.21
N PHE A 96 0.76 -0.02 13.71
CA PHE A 96 0.44 0.24 15.11
C PHE A 96 -0.91 0.94 15.24
N LEU A 97 -1.62 0.66 16.32
CA LEU A 97 -2.65 1.53 16.81
C LEU A 97 -1.99 2.78 17.40
N GLY A 98 -2.41 3.95 16.94
CA GLY A 98 -2.00 5.23 17.49
C GLY A 98 -3.19 6.01 18.04
N GLU A 99 -2.94 6.85 19.02
CA GLU A 99 -3.88 7.84 19.55
C GLU A 99 -3.31 9.24 19.38
N ARG A 100 -4.18 10.18 18.99
CA ARG A 100 -3.82 11.58 18.82
C ARG A 100 -3.65 12.26 20.16
N GLU A 101 -2.58 13.06 20.33
CA GLU A 101 -2.25 13.71 21.61
C GLU A 101 -2.37 15.24 21.58
N ASP A 102 -2.50 15.87 20.42
CA ASP A 102 -2.47 17.33 20.25
C ASP A 102 -3.85 18.00 20.30
N VAL A 103 -4.90 17.24 20.61
CA VAL A 103 -6.29 17.71 20.64
C VAL A 103 -7.07 17.14 21.82
N ASP A 104 -8.14 17.82 22.22
CA ASP A 104 -9.00 17.43 23.36
C ASP A 104 -9.96 16.26 23.07
N PHE A 105 -9.86 15.63 21.90
CA PHE A 105 -10.69 14.48 21.54
C PHE A 105 -9.84 13.26 21.19
N HIS A 106 -10.33 12.09 21.56
CA HIS A 106 -9.67 10.82 21.24
C HIS A 106 -9.87 10.46 19.77
N GLN A 107 -8.80 10.45 19.02
CA GLN A 107 -8.77 9.95 17.65
C GLN A 107 -7.83 8.75 17.55
N ARG A 108 -8.39 7.58 17.26
CA ARG A 108 -7.61 6.37 16.98
C ARG A 108 -7.26 6.30 15.51
N VAL A 109 -6.03 5.92 15.22
CA VAL A 109 -5.47 5.83 13.87
C VAL A 109 -4.65 4.55 13.72
N ALA A 110 -4.45 4.10 12.48
CA ALA A 110 -3.46 3.09 12.15
C ALA A 110 -2.19 3.79 11.65
N VAL A 111 -1.06 3.57 12.33
CA VAL A 111 0.25 4.14 11.97
C VAL A 111 1.12 3.04 11.36
N LYS A 112 1.43 3.16 10.07
CA LYS A 112 2.30 2.24 9.34
C LYS A 112 3.71 2.81 9.31
N LEU A 113 4.65 2.14 9.96
CA LEU A 113 6.07 2.49 9.98
C LEU A 113 6.84 1.57 9.04
N LEU A 114 7.68 2.14 8.18
CA LEU A 114 8.62 1.36 7.40
C LEU A 114 9.68 0.79 8.35
N ARG A 115 9.97 -0.51 8.25
CA ARG A 115 11.01 -1.13 9.10
C ARG A 115 12.38 -0.62 8.69
N ARG A 116 13.24 -0.29 9.66
CA ARG A 116 14.64 0.06 9.37
C ARG A 116 15.37 -1.17 8.83
N GLY A 117 16.07 -0.99 7.74
CA GLY A 117 16.97 -1.93 7.10
C GLY A 117 17.82 -1.16 6.08
N PRO A 118 18.80 -1.77 5.42
CA PRO A 118 19.49 -1.20 4.28
C PRO A 118 18.48 -1.10 3.12
N TYR A 119 17.55 -0.16 3.26
CA TYR A 119 16.45 -0.01 2.31
C TYR A 119 17.01 0.36 0.96
N SER A 120 16.81 -0.54 0.02
CA SER A 120 16.93 -0.20 -1.37
C SER A 120 16.06 1.03 -1.63
N GLU A 121 16.55 1.94 -2.48
CA GLU A 121 15.77 3.06 -3.00
C GLU A 121 14.37 2.62 -3.47
N LEU A 122 14.26 1.38 -3.91
CA LEU A 122 13.03 0.70 -4.31
C LEU A 122 11.96 0.68 -3.21
N GLN A 123 12.32 0.29 -1.97
CA GLN A 123 11.33 0.22 -0.88
C GLN A 123 10.82 1.61 -0.51
N GLN A 124 11.71 2.61 -0.52
CA GLN A 124 11.31 4.00 -0.30
C GLN A 124 10.40 4.52 -1.43
N GLN A 125 10.68 4.14 -2.69
CA GLN A 125 9.84 4.50 -3.83
C GLN A 125 8.47 3.85 -3.76
N LEU A 126 8.39 2.56 -3.42
CA LEU A 126 7.13 1.84 -3.22
C LEU A 126 6.28 2.47 -2.11
N PHE A 127 6.91 2.83 -0.98
CA PHE A 127 6.24 3.49 0.12
C PHE A 127 5.73 4.88 -0.24
N ARG A 128 6.54 5.69 -0.96
CA ARG A 128 6.10 7.00 -1.48
C ARG A 128 4.93 6.86 -2.44
N ARG A 129 4.95 5.85 -3.29
CA ARG A 129 3.87 5.57 -4.25
C ARG A 129 2.59 5.13 -3.54
N GLU A 130 2.69 4.24 -2.55
CA GLU A 130 1.56 3.85 -1.71
C GLU A 130 0.91 5.09 -1.08
N ARG A 131 1.72 6.00 -0.53
CA ARG A 131 1.24 7.27 0.03
C ARG A 131 0.50 8.12 -0.99
N GLN A 132 1.04 8.29 -2.20
CA GLN A 132 0.41 9.07 -3.26
C GLN A 132 -0.91 8.44 -3.72
N THR A 133 -0.93 7.11 -3.84
CA THR A 133 -2.15 6.38 -4.22
C THR A 133 -3.23 6.53 -3.15
N LEU A 134 -2.89 6.33 -1.88
CA LEU A 134 -3.84 6.48 -0.78
C LEU A 134 -4.36 7.92 -0.63
N ALA A 135 -3.50 8.93 -0.87
CA ALA A 135 -3.89 10.33 -0.82
C ALA A 135 -4.91 10.72 -1.92
N ALA A 136 -4.88 10.02 -3.06
CA ALA A 136 -5.80 10.24 -4.18
C ALA A 136 -7.11 9.43 -4.06
N LEU A 137 -7.17 8.46 -3.13
CA LEU A 137 -8.34 7.60 -2.97
C LEU A 137 -9.29 8.16 -1.92
N ALA A 138 -10.51 8.45 -2.34
CA ALA A 138 -11.63 8.83 -1.47
C ALA A 138 -12.78 7.84 -1.69
N HIS A 139 -12.82 6.77 -0.88
CA HIS A 139 -13.86 5.75 -0.96
C HIS A 139 -14.21 5.23 0.44
N PRO A 140 -15.49 5.05 0.80
CA PRO A 140 -15.90 4.65 2.15
C PRO A 140 -15.39 3.26 2.59
N ALA A 141 -15.05 2.38 1.65
CA ALA A 141 -14.48 1.06 1.94
C ALA A 141 -12.95 1.04 1.92
N ILE A 142 -12.28 2.18 1.83
CA ILE A 142 -10.81 2.31 1.84
C ILE A 142 -10.41 3.22 3.00
N ALA A 143 -9.50 2.74 3.87
CA ALA A 143 -8.96 3.54 4.96
C ALA A 143 -8.30 4.81 4.40
N ARG A 144 -8.80 5.97 4.82
CA ARG A 144 -8.32 7.28 4.34
C ARG A 144 -6.94 7.59 4.91
N LEU A 145 -6.06 8.13 4.09
CA LEU A 145 -4.80 8.70 4.55
C LEU A 145 -5.09 10.01 5.32
N ILE A 146 -4.61 10.09 6.57
CA ILE A 146 -4.76 11.26 7.44
C ILE A 146 -3.50 12.11 7.41
N ASP A 147 -2.33 11.46 7.52
CA ASP A 147 -1.02 12.12 7.61
C ASP A 147 0.10 11.19 7.11
N GLY A 148 1.30 11.71 6.96
CA GLY A 148 2.46 10.92 6.63
C GLY A 148 3.72 11.78 6.55
N GLY A 149 4.82 11.20 6.98
CA GLY A 149 6.10 11.91 7.07
C GLY A 149 7.28 10.98 7.27
N VAL A 150 8.30 11.55 7.88
CA VAL A 150 9.53 10.86 8.28
C VAL A 150 9.79 11.23 9.73
N THR A 151 10.08 10.24 10.56
CA THR A 151 10.43 10.46 11.97
C THR A 151 11.79 11.15 12.09
N ASP A 152 12.14 11.71 13.26
CA ASP A 152 13.46 12.30 13.53
C ASP A 152 14.59 11.30 13.30
N ALA A 153 14.30 10.02 13.45
CA ALA A 153 15.23 8.93 13.18
C ALA A 153 15.30 8.52 11.68
N GLY A 154 14.64 9.26 10.78
CA GLY A 154 14.65 8.99 9.34
C GLY A 154 13.74 7.84 8.90
N VAL A 155 12.80 7.38 9.73
CA VAL A 155 11.88 6.30 9.39
C VAL A 155 10.61 6.86 8.75
N PRO A 156 10.28 6.49 7.51
CA PRO A 156 9.05 6.90 6.87
C PRO A 156 7.82 6.29 7.56
N TYR A 157 6.73 7.08 7.65
CA TYR A 157 5.47 6.62 8.22
C TYR A 157 4.25 7.13 7.45
N LEU A 158 3.14 6.40 7.58
CA LEU A 158 1.81 6.78 7.11
C LEU A 158 0.82 6.66 8.28
N VAL A 159 -0.10 7.60 8.35
CA VAL A 159 -1.22 7.59 9.31
C VAL A 159 -2.51 7.50 8.53
N MET A 160 -3.35 6.54 8.87
CA MET A 160 -4.62 6.27 8.20
C MET A 160 -5.73 5.99 9.20
N ASP A 161 -6.97 6.02 8.75
CA ASP A 161 -8.11 5.66 9.58
C ASP A 161 -7.91 4.26 10.17
N HIS A 162 -8.16 4.14 11.48
CA HIS A 162 -8.22 2.84 12.14
C HIS A 162 -9.58 2.20 11.87
N VAL A 163 -9.57 1.02 11.30
CA VAL A 163 -10.78 0.20 11.10
C VAL A 163 -10.86 -0.82 12.23
N ASP A 164 -11.85 -0.66 13.10
CA ASP A 164 -12.12 -1.62 14.17
C ASP A 164 -12.87 -2.82 13.58
N GLY A 165 -12.20 -3.97 13.49
CA GLY A 165 -12.76 -5.16 12.86
C GLY A 165 -11.80 -6.33 12.82
N LEU A 166 -12.27 -7.41 12.23
CA LEU A 166 -11.46 -8.61 11.98
C LEU A 166 -10.94 -8.62 10.54
N PRO A 167 -9.75 -9.21 10.29
CA PRO A 167 -9.33 -9.52 8.95
C PRO A 167 -10.41 -10.31 8.20
N ILE A 168 -10.61 -10.03 6.92
CA ILE A 168 -11.69 -10.62 6.12
C ILE A 168 -11.66 -12.15 6.11
N THR A 169 -10.47 -12.75 6.08
CA THR A 169 -10.29 -14.21 6.19
C THR A 169 -10.85 -14.74 7.51
N ARG A 170 -10.46 -14.13 8.63
CA ARG A 170 -10.95 -14.51 9.95
C ARG A 170 -12.45 -14.25 10.11
N HIS A 171 -12.96 -13.17 9.51
CA HIS A 171 -14.38 -12.89 9.51
C HIS A 171 -15.16 -13.97 8.74
N ALA A 172 -14.65 -14.41 7.58
CA ALA A 172 -15.23 -15.48 6.80
C ALA A 172 -15.24 -16.81 7.57
N ASP A 173 -14.12 -17.16 8.21
CA ASP A 173 -13.99 -18.37 9.03
C ASP A 173 -15.00 -18.38 10.20
N VAL A 174 -15.08 -17.28 10.96
CA VAL A 174 -16.01 -17.17 12.11
C VAL A 174 -17.46 -17.23 11.66
N ARG A 175 -17.79 -16.75 10.47
CA ARG A 175 -19.14 -16.76 9.90
C ARG A 175 -19.46 -17.98 9.04
N ALA A 176 -18.50 -18.91 8.89
CA ALA A 176 -18.61 -20.06 7.99
C ALA A 176 -19.11 -19.66 6.58
N LEU A 177 -18.58 -18.55 6.05
CA LEU A 177 -18.92 -18.07 4.72
C LEU A 177 -18.17 -18.92 3.70
N ASP A 178 -18.94 -19.61 2.85
CA ASP A 178 -18.39 -20.37 1.73
C ASP A 178 -18.03 -19.39 0.60
N VAL A 179 -16.81 -19.49 0.07
CA VAL A 179 -16.37 -18.70 -1.08
C VAL A 179 -16.66 -19.54 -2.32
N THR A 180 -17.86 -19.39 -2.85
CA THR A 180 -18.23 -19.92 -4.17
C THR A 180 -17.81 -18.94 -5.27
#